data_fd6b782fa9035fa850cba55f9e7a4ae7
#
_entry.id   fd6b782fa9035fa850cba55f9e7a4ae7
#
_cell.length_a   1.000
_cell.length_b   1.000
_cell.length_c   1.000
_cell.angle_alpha   90.00
_cell.angle_beta   90.00
_cell.angle_gamma   90.00
#
_symmetry.space_group_name_H-M   'P 1'
#
loop_
_entity.id
_entity.type
_entity.pdbx_description
1 polymer ?
#
loop_
_entity_poly.entity_id
_entity_poly.type
_entity_poly.pdbx_seq_one_letter_code
_entity_poly.pdbx_strand_id
1 'polypeptide(L)'
;MKKLWSIALILAVICGSTFANTELFSLGGDVKYHFKQEDVTAFDIFTGVTKFFDKDDIKTKLVPIFDGQAGFTFSSSGIGIYTQLTGGISVRPFELLILNINAGARISGLWNGDFSYIIFPDVFDFDGVIDTSFTLNFLYLFGVKLGHTFFFGTTGVGGIPYIAFTSSLK
;
A
#
# COMPACT_ATOMS: atom_id res chain seq x y z
N MET A 1 -10.00 22.55 14.09
CA MET A 1 -9.73 21.20 14.65
C MET A 1 -9.59 20.10 13.58
N LYS A 2 -10.31 20.14 12.44
CA LYS A 2 -10.24 19.09 11.40
C LYS A 2 -8.89 19.03 10.64
N LYS A 3 -8.15 20.14 10.53
CA LYS A 3 -6.82 20.19 9.87
C LYS A 3 -5.72 19.40 10.59
N LEU A 4 -5.85 19.22 11.91
CA LEU A 4 -4.86 18.48 12.70
C LEU A 4 -4.91 16.95 12.47
N TRP A 5 -6.08 16.40 12.12
CA TRP A 5 -6.24 14.95 11.96
C TRP A 5 -5.55 14.41 10.70
N SER A 6 -5.58 15.16 9.59
CA SER A 6 -4.90 14.74 8.35
C SER A 6 -3.37 14.76 8.51
N ILE A 7 -2.85 15.78 9.18
CA ILE A 7 -1.41 15.89 9.50
C ILE A 7 -1.03 14.82 10.53
N ALA A 8 -1.87 14.56 11.54
CA ALA A 8 -1.65 13.52 12.52
C ALA A 8 -1.65 12.11 11.92
N LEU A 9 -2.51 11.85 10.91
CA LEU A 9 -2.54 10.57 10.20
C LEU A 9 -1.27 10.35 9.36
N ILE A 10 -0.84 11.38 8.63
CA ILE A 10 0.42 11.35 7.86
C ILE A 10 1.62 11.20 8.80
N LEU A 11 1.64 11.93 9.91
CA LEU A 11 2.69 11.81 10.94
C LEU A 11 2.64 10.46 11.66
N ALA A 12 1.48 9.87 11.89
CA ALA A 12 1.36 8.54 12.48
C ALA A 12 1.91 7.43 11.55
N VAL A 13 1.69 7.56 10.23
CA VAL A 13 2.30 6.67 9.24
C VAL A 13 3.82 6.86 9.20
N ILE A 14 4.31 8.10 9.29
CA ILE A 14 5.76 8.41 9.29
C ILE A 14 6.40 8.03 10.64
N CYS A 15 5.75 8.29 11.78
CA CYS A 15 6.30 7.98 13.10
C CYS A 15 6.14 6.50 13.51
N GLY A 16 5.19 5.75 12.90
CA GLY A 16 5.08 4.31 13.09
C GLY A 16 6.30 3.51 12.63
N SER A 17 7.13 4.13 11.77
CA SER A 17 8.30 3.48 11.18
C SER A 17 9.54 3.38 12.09
N THR A 18 9.55 4.04 13.26
CA THR A 18 10.78 4.16 14.08
C THR A 18 11.09 2.98 15.02
N PHE A 19 10.29 1.91 15.05
CA PHE A 19 10.40 0.90 16.11
C PHE A 19 10.74 -0.54 15.67
N ALA A 20 11.17 -0.81 14.45
CA ALA A 20 11.52 -2.16 14.04
C ALA A 20 12.85 -2.26 13.30
N ASN A 21 13.60 -3.32 13.63
CA ASN A 21 14.93 -3.59 13.08
C ASN A 21 14.91 -4.23 11.67
N THR A 22 13.74 -4.41 11.05
CA THR A 22 13.64 -4.96 9.69
C THR A 22 12.42 -4.35 9.01
N GLU A 23 12.66 -3.36 8.19
CA GLU A 23 11.65 -2.66 7.42
C GLU A 23 12.04 -2.65 5.94
N LEU A 24 11.05 -2.82 5.05
CA LEU A 24 11.20 -2.58 3.63
C LEU A 24 10.43 -1.32 3.26
N PHE A 25 11.13 -0.35 2.74
CA PHE A 25 10.52 0.80 2.09
C PHE A 25 10.20 0.43 0.64
N SER A 26 9.07 0.86 0.12
CA SER A 26 8.64 0.66 -1.25
C SER A 26 8.21 1.98 -1.92
N LEU A 27 8.54 2.11 -3.21
CA LEU A 27 8.08 3.19 -4.08
C LEU A 27 7.60 2.56 -5.38
N GLY A 28 6.35 2.78 -5.77
CA GLY A 28 5.78 2.10 -6.93
C GLY A 28 4.61 2.79 -7.55
N GLY A 29 4.04 2.09 -8.51
CA GLY A 29 2.80 2.47 -9.17
C GLY A 29 1.90 1.27 -9.37
N ASP A 30 0.62 1.54 -9.52
CA ASP A 30 -0.39 0.53 -9.74
C ASP A 30 -1.49 1.01 -10.69
N VAL A 31 -2.34 0.09 -11.09
CA VAL A 31 -3.47 0.33 -11.97
C VAL A 31 -4.72 -0.26 -11.34
N LYS A 32 -5.72 0.56 -11.08
CA LYS A 32 -7.00 0.11 -10.52
C LYS A 32 -7.99 -0.24 -11.64
N TYR A 33 -8.58 -1.43 -11.56
CA TYR A 33 -9.66 -1.84 -12.46
C TYR A 33 -10.82 -2.49 -11.70
N HIS A 34 -12.03 -2.37 -12.25
CA HIS A 34 -13.24 -2.98 -11.69
C HIS A 34 -13.67 -4.18 -12.52
N PHE A 35 -14.00 -5.30 -11.86
CA PHE A 35 -14.38 -6.53 -12.56
C PHE A 35 -15.63 -6.43 -13.44
N LYS A 36 -16.56 -5.51 -13.10
CA LYS A 36 -17.79 -5.32 -13.87
C LYS A 36 -17.65 -4.42 -15.09
N GLN A 37 -16.64 -3.57 -15.13
CA GLN A 37 -16.49 -2.54 -16.16
C GLN A 37 -15.42 -2.87 -17.19
N GLU A 38 -14.53 -3.84 -16.88
CA GLU A 38 -13.37 -4.22 -17.69
C GLU A 38 -12.43 -3.05 -18.07
N ASP A 39 -12.65 -1.87 -17.51
CA ASP A 39 -11.90 -0.66 -17.80
C ASP A 39 -10.92 -0.32 -16.67
N VAL A 40 -9.78 0.25 -17.06
CA VAL A 40 -8.84 0.87 -16.13
C VAL A 40 -9.47 2.16 -15.62
N THR A 41 -9.73 2.23 -14.32
CA THR A 41 -10.42 3.36 -13.70
C THR A 41 -9.49 4.40 -13.09
N ALA A 42 -8.27 3.99 -12.69
CA ALA A 42 -7.30 4.87 -12.08
C ALA A 42 -5.87 4.32 -12.22
N PHE A 43 -4.91 5.22 -12.08
CA PHE A 43 -3.49 4.93 -11.94
C PHE A 43 -3.00 5.58 -10.63
N ASP A 44 -2.24 4.84 -9.83
CA ASP A 44 -1.72 5.33 -8.57
C ASP A 44 -0.18 5.36 -8.58
N ILE A 45 0.38 6.34 -7.85
CA ILE A 45 1.79 6.37 -7.47
C ILE A 45 1.84 6.33 -5.95
N PHE A 46 2.60 5.42 -5.38
CA PHE A 46 2.60 5.20 -3.94
C PHE A 46 3.98 5.04 -3.34
N THR A 47 4.05 5.30 -2.05
CA THR A 47 5.13 4.88 -1.16
C THR A 47 4.57 4.00 -0.06
N GLY A 48 5.36 3.06 0.43
CA GLY A 48 4.92 2.14 1.48
C GLY A 48 6.05 1.67 2.37
N VAL A 49 5.66 1.08 3.50
CA VAL A 49 6.56 0.46 4.46
C VAL A 49 5.99 -0.88 4.88
N THR A 50 6.79 -1.94 4.75
CA THR A 50 6.47 -3.27 5.27
C THR A 50 7.33 -3.55 6.49
N LYS A 51 6.71 -3.82 7.62
CA LYS A 51 7.32 -4.13 8.90
C LYS A 51 7.20 -5.61 9.21
N PHE A 52 8.32 -6.27 9.55
CA PHE A 52 8.38 -7.66 9.96
C PHE A 52 8.49 -7.73 11.50
N PHE A 53 7.68 -8.59 12.14
CA PHE A 53 7.63 -8.71 13.60
C PHE A 53 8.52 -9.83 14.17
N ASP A 54 9.31 -10.51 13.37
CA ASP A 54 10.31 -11.48 13.84
C ASP A 54 11.72 -10.94 13.57
N LYS A 55 12.59 -11.08 14.57
CA LYS A 55 13.99 -10.63 14.51
C LYS A 55 14.95 -11.75 14.11
N ASP A 56 14.54 -13.01 14.30
CA ASP A 56 15.39 -14.17 14.08
C ASP A 56 15.11 -14.79 12.72
N ASP A 57 16.17 -15.09 12.01
CA ASP A 57 16.31 -15.76 10.71
C ASP A 57 14.99 -16.16 10.02
N ILE A 58 14.51 -15.27 9.15
CA ILE A 58 13.22 -15.34 8.43
C ILE A 58 13.13 -16.57 7.48
N LYS A 59 14.19 -17.39 7.42
CA LYS A 59 14.25 -18.56 6.53
C LYS A 59 13.20 -19.59 6.95
N THR A 60 12.23 -19.82 6.06
CA THR A 60 11.20 -20.88 6.16
C THR A 60 10.15 -20.73 7.27
N LYS A 61 10.10 -19.61 8.01
CA LYS A 61 9.05 -19.35 9.00
C LYS A 61 7.97 -18.44 8.45
N LEU A 62 6.77 -18.60 8.97
CA LEU A 62 5.68 -17.64 8.81
C LEU A 62 5.93 -16.48 9.76
N VAL A 63 6.17 -15.29 9.21
CA VAL A 63 6.45 -14.08 9.97
C VAL A 63 5.25 -13.14 9.88
N PRO A 64 4.66 -12.70 11.00
CA PRO A 64 3.65 -11.67 10.98
C PRO A 64 4.24 -10.37 10.40
N ILE A 65 3.45 -9.70 9.57
CA ILE A 65 3.82 -8.42 8.97
C ILE A 65 2.71 -7.40 9.07
N PHE A 66 3.11 -6.15 9.01
CA PHE A 66 2.25 -5.01 8.80
C PHE A 66 2.76 -4.25 7.58
N ASP A 67 1.85 -3.89 6.66
CA ASP A 67 2.15 -3.12 5.46
C ASP A 67 1.29 -1.86 5.44
N GLY A 68 1.93 -0.72 5.32
CA GLY A 68 1.30 0.58 5.19
C GLY A 68 1.70 1.21 3.86
N GLN A 69 0.72 1.72 3.11
CA GLN A 69 0.93 2.42 1.84
C GLN A 69 0.17 3.74 1.85
N ALA A 70 0.72 4.75 1.20
CA ALA A 70 0.05 6.00 0.93
C ALA A 70 0.43 6.49 -0.47
N GLY A 71 -0.51 7.06 -1.19
CA GLY A 71 -0.27 7.44 -2.59
C GLY A 71 -1.24 8.46 -3.13
N PHE A 72 -0.96 8.84 -4.37
CA PHE A 72 -1.81 9.69 -5.19
C PHE A 72 -2.50 8.85 -6.25
N THR A 73 -3.79 9.12 -6.44
CA THR A 73 -4.66 8.50 -7.45
C THR A 73 -4.92 9.48 -8.57
N PHE A 74 -4.77 9.04 -9.80
CA PHE A 74 -5.09 9.78 -11.02
C PHE A 74 -6.16 9.00 -11.78
N SER A 75 -7.32 9.61 -11.99
CA SER A 75 -8.44 9.01 -12.69
C SER A 75 -9.06 10.00 -13.68
N SER A 76 -9.94 9.52 -14.55
CA SER A 76 -10.71 10.39 -15.48
C SER A 76 -11.63 11.37 -14.74
N SER A 77 -12.01 11.06 -13.49
CA SER A 77 -12.86 11.90 -12.66
C SER A 77 -12.09 12.88 -11.76
N GLY A 78 -10.76 12.80 -11.71
CA GLY A 78 -9.96 13.73 -10.91
C GLY A 78 -8.69 13.15 -10.33
N ILE A 79 -8.13 13.89 -9.37
CA ILE A 79 -6.93 13.51 -8.62
C ILE A 79 -7.36 13.19 -7.19
N GLY A 80 -6.76 12.16 -6.61
CA GLY A 80 -7.06 11.74 -5.24
C GLY A 80 -5.83 11.36 -4.44
N ILE A 81 -6.08 11.03 -3.19
CA ILE A 81 -5.10 10.42 -2.29
C ILE A 81 -5.69 9.14 -1.69
N TYR A 82 -4.83 8.23 -1.30
CA TYR A 82 -5.25 7.08 -0.53
C TYR A 82 -4.25 6.70 0.56
N THR A 83 -4.75 5.95 1.51
CA THR A 83 -3.96 5.23 2.51
C THR A 83 -4.49 3.81 2.62
N GLN A 84 -3.59 2.84 2.60
CA GLN A 84 -3.90 1.43 2.77
C GLN A 84 -3.10 0.88 3.94
N LEU A 85 -3.78 0.17 4.84
CA LEU A 85 -3.16 -0.49 5.99
C LEU A 85 -3.58 -1.95 5.97
N THR A 86 -2.59 -2.85 5.98
CA THR A 86 -2.83 -4.29 5.98
C THR A 86 -1.96 -5.00 6.99
N GLY A 87 -2.48 -6.08 7.54
CA GLY A 87 -1.73 -7.02 8.37
C GLY A 87 -1.78 -8.41 7.76
N GLY A 88 -0.76 -9.20 7.96
CA GLY A 88 -0.72 -10.52 7.36
C GLY A 88 0.49 -11.33 7.74
N ILE A 89 0.85 -12.22 6.84
CA ILE A 89 1.98 -13.14 7.00
C ILE A 89 2.93 -13.05 5.82
N SER A 90 4.20 -13.23 6.13
CA SER A 90 5.28 -13.30 5.16
C SER A 90 6.01 -14.63 5.28
N VAL A 91 6.50 -15.15 4.17
CA VAL A 91 7.41 -16.29 4.12
C VAL A 91 8.57 -15.98 3.18
N ARG A 92 9.77 -16.41 3.58
CA ARG A 92 10.99 -16.29 2.77
C ARG A 92 11.50 -17.69 2.42
N PRO A 93 10.99 -18.31 1.34
CA PRO A 93 11.43 -19.67 0.95
C PRO A 93 12.89 -19.68 0.49
N PHE A 94 13.39 -18.57 -0.06
CA PHE A 94 14.78 -18.38 -0.49
C PHE A 94 15.29 -17.00 -0.04
N GLU A 95 16.59 -16.82 0.06
CA GLU A 95 17.20 -15.55 0.51
C GLU A 95 16.78 -14.34 -0.32
N LEU A 96 16.51 -14.56 -1.61
CA LEU A 96 16.15 -13.51 -2.56
C LEU A 96 14.64 -13.31 -2.71
N LEU A 97 13.80 -14.19 -2.16
CA LEU A 97 12.35 -14.18 -2.40
C LEU A 97 11.56 -14.02 -1.10
N ILE A 98 10.72 -13.01 -1.05
CA ILE A 98 9.74 -12.79 0.03
C ILE A 98 8.34 -12.90 -0.56
N LEU A 99 7.48 -13.71 0.03
CA LEU A 99 6.08 -13.87 -0.33
C LEU A 99 5.22 -13.31 0.80
N ASN A 100 4.23 -12.48 0.48
CA ASN A 100 3.32 -11.87 1.46
C ASN A 100 1.86 -12.14 1.09
N ILE A 101 1.04 -12.36 2.12
CA ILE A 101 -0.42 -12.35 2.03
C ILE A 101 -0.94 -11.51 3.17
N ASN A 102 -1.67 -10.45 2.85
CA ASN A 102 -2.15 -9.44 3.79
C ASN A 102 -3.65 -9.20 3.60
N ALA A 103 -4.31 -8.76 4.65
CA ALA A 103 -5.68 -8.25 4.58
C ALA A 103 -5.81 -6.98 5.42
N GLY A 104 -6.71 -6.09 5.02
CA GLY A 104 -6.89 -4.83 5.73
C GLY A 104 -7.88 -3.91 5.05
N ALA A 105 -7.60 -2.60 5.10
CA ALA A 105 -8.46 -1.58 4.57
C ALA A 105 -7.69 -0.52 3.77
N ARG A 106 -8.37 0.03 2.77
CA ARG A 106 -7.95 1.19 1.98
C ARG A 106 -8.98 2.30 2.13
N ILE A 107 -8.51 3.48 2.43
CA ILE A 107 -9.32 4.70 2.46
C ILE A 107 -8.80 5.58 1.34
N SER A 108 -9.67 6.02 0.46
CA SER A 108 -9.32 6.93 -0.62
C SER A 108 -10.22 8.15 -0.62
N GLY A 109 -9.69 9.26 -1.11
CA GLY A 109 -10.42 10.50 -1.27
C GLY A 109 -10.12 11.10 -2.63
N LEU A 110 -11.15 11.55 -3.35
CA LEU A 110 -11.07 12.08 -4.71
C LEU A 110 -11.55 13.52 -4.75
N TRP A 111 -10.84 14.38 -5.49
CA TRP A 111 -11.23 15.74 -5.82
C TRP A 111 -11.68 15.81 -7.29
N ASN A 112 -12.93 16.20 -7.51
CA ASN A 112 -13.55 16.27 -8.84
C ASN A 112 -13.25 17.60 -9.57
N GLY A 113 -11.96 17.95 -9.68
CA GLY A 113 -11.51 19.01 -10.57
C GLY A 113 -11.61 20.45 -10.05
N ASP A 114 -12.26 20.72 -8.95
CA ASP A 114 -12.31 22.05 -8.36
C ASP A 114 -11.36 22.16 -7.16
N PHE A 115 -10.14 22.60 -7.42
CA PHE A 115 -9.08 22.74 -6.41
C PHE A 115 -9.28 23.88 -5.40
N SER A 116 -10.44 24.56 -5.44
CA SER A 116 -10.75 25.65 -4.52
C SER A 116 -10.81 25.21 -3.06
N TYR A 117 -10.96 23.93 -2.80
CA TYR A 117 -10.99 23.33 -1.46
C TYR A 117 -9.99 22.16 -1.32
N ILE A 118 -8.70 22.43 -1.53
CA ILE A 118 -7.60 21.44 -1.46
C ILE A 118 -7.55 20.61 -0.15
N ILE A 119 -8.35 20.95 0.85
CA ILE A 119 -8.24 20.41 2.22
C ILE A 119 -9.11 19.16 2.45
N PHE A 120 -10.19 18.98 1.67
CA PHE A 120 -11.10 17.84 1.84
C PHE A 120 -11.49 17.30 0.47
N PRO A 121 -11.31 15.97 0.25
CA PRO A 121 -11.87 15.30 -0.93
C PRO A 121 -13.39 15.43 -0.96
N ASP A 122 -13.95 15.54 -2.18
CA ASP A 122 -15.40 15.60 -2.38
C ASP A 122 -16.06 14.25 -2.07
N VAL A 123 -15.32 13.17 -2.29
CA VAL A 123 -15.77 11.79 -2.08
C VAL A 123 -14.75 11.04 -1.24
N PHE A 124 -15.24 10.32 -0.23
CA PHE A 124 -14.45 9.36 0.54
C PHE A 124 -14.94 7.94 0.28
N ASP A 125 -14.01 7.06 -0.07
CA ASP A 125 -14.26 5.64 -0.26
C ASP A 125 -13.57 4.82 0.81
N PHE A 126 -14.24 3.74 1.21
CA PHE A 126 -13.70 2.76 2.14
C PHE A 126 -13.84 1.35 1.54
N ASP A 127 -12.70 0.70 1.31
CA ASP A 127 -12.64 -0.63 0.75
C ASP A 127 -11.91 -1.58 1.69
N GLY A 128 -12.45 -2.79 1.86
CA GLY A 128 -11.68 -3.93 2.36
C GLY A 128 -10.70 -4.39 1.29
N VAL A 129 -9.50 -4.83 1.68
CA VAL A 129 -8.48 -5.26 0.73
C VAL A 129 -7.85 -6.59 1.15
N ILE A 130 -7.50 -7.40 0.15
CA ILE A 130 -6.63 -8.57 0.28
C ILE A 130 -5.47 -8.35 -0.67
N ASP A 131 -4.26 -8.29 -0.13
CA ASP A 131 -3.04 -8.05 -0.88
C ASP A 131 -2.18 -9.30 -0.92
N THR A 132 -1.70 -9.65 -2.10
CA THR A 132 -0.74 -10.72 -2.32
C THR A 132 0.45 -10.17 -3.08
N SER A 133 1.66 -10.43 -2.59
CA SER A 133 2.85 -9.92 -3.26
C SER A 133 4.04 -10.86 -3.14
N PHE A 134 4.95 -10.71 -4.07
CA PHE A 134 6.29 -11.28 -3.97
C PHE A 134 7.34 -10.19 -4.18
N THR A 135 8.40 -10.24 -3.40
CA THR A 135 9.54 -9.32 -3.51
C THR A 135 10.78 -10.12 -3.88
N LEU A 136 11.43 -9.75 -4.96
CA LEU A 136 12.74 -10.25 -5.33
C LEU A 136 13.79 -9.23 -4.85
N ASN A 137 14.62 -9.63 -3.90
CA ASN A 137 15.69 -8.80 -3.37
C ASN A 137 16.96 -9.02 -4.19
N PHE A 138 17.53 -7.93 -4.67
CA PHE A 138 18.83 -7.89 -5.31
C PHE A 138 19.80 -7.18 -4.37
N LEU A 139 21.00 -7.71 -4.20
CA LEU A 139 22.09 -7.05 -3.47
C LEU A 139 21.78 -6.68 -2.00
N TYR A 140 20.92 -7.42 -1.29
CA TYR A 140 20.55 -7.19 0.12
C TYR A 140 19.92 -5.82 0.46
N LEU A 141 20.02 -4.83 -0.43
CA LEU A 141 19.59 -3.45 -0.20
C LEU A 141 18.40 -3.06 -1.07
N PHE A 142 18.29 -3.64 -2.26
CA PHE A 142 17.28 -3.27 -3.24
C PHE A 142 16.53 -4.49 -3.76
N GLY A 143 15.27 -4.29 -4.08
CA GLY A 143 14.43 -5.32 -4.65
C GLY A 143 13.32 -4.76 -5.52
N VAL A 144 12.58 -5.67 -6.15
CA VAL A 144 11.35 -5.38 -6.88
C VAL A 144 10.23 -6.16 -6.24
N LYS A 145 9.18 -5.46 -5.82
CA LYS A 145 7.92 -6.01 -5.30
C LYS A 145 6.90 -5.99 -6.41
N LEU A 146 6.33 -7.14 -6.74
CA LEU A 146 5.18 -7.28 -7.62
C LEU A 146 4.03 -7.84 -6.81
N GLY A 147 2.84 -7.30 -7.01
CA GLY A 147 1.69 -7.75 -6.25
C GLY A 147 0.38 -7.43 -6.91
N HIS A 148 -0.66 -7.91 -6.25
CA HIS A 148 -2.03 -7.68 -6.63
C HIS A 148 -2.89 -7.51 -5.38
N THR A 149 -3.58 -6.37 -5.29
CA THR A 149 -4.55 -6.09 -4.24
C THR A 149 -5.95 -6.29 -4.81
N PHE A 150 -6.72 -7.19 -4.21
CA PHE A 150 -8.17 -7.28 -4.43
C PHE A 150 -8.86 -6.31 -3.48
N PHE A 151 -9.79 -5.51 -3.99
CA PHE A 151 -10.59 -4.61 -3.17
C PHE A 151 -12.08 -4.92 -3.30
N PHE A 152 -12.81 -4.62 -2.22
CA PHE A 152 -14.26 -4.77 -2.13
C PHE A 152 -14.81 -3.76 -1.12
N GLY A 153 -15.83 -3.02 -1.51
CA GLY A 153 -16.40 -1.99 -0.62
C GLY A 153 -17.21 -0.94 -1.36
N THR A 154 -17.06 0.30 -0.96
CA THR A 154 -17.83 1.42 -1.49
C THR A 154 -17.59 1.68 -2.96
N THR A 155 -16.36 1.44 -3.43
CA THR A 155 -16.01 1.57 -4.86
C THR A 155 -16.42 0.36 -5.71
N GLY A 156 -16.87 -0.73 -5.10
CA GLY A 156 -17.23 -1.97 -5.78
C GLY A 156 -16.25 -3.10 -5.52
N VAL A 157 -16.03 -3.94 -6.54
CA VAL A 157 -15.10 -5.08 -6.48
C VAL A 157 -14.16 -5.03 -7.67
N GLY A 158 -12.86 -5.18 -7.41
CA GLY A 158 -11.87 -5.12 -8.48
C GLY A 158 -10.48 -5.54 -8.03
N GLY A 159 -9.50 -5.16 -8.83
CA GLY A 159 -8.10 -5.48 -8.61
C GLY A 159 -7.17 -4.31 -8.88
N ILE A 160 -6.02 -4.36 -8.24
CA ILE A 160 -4.96 -3.36 -8.32
C ILE A 160 -3.62 -4.11 -8.45
N PRO A 161 -3.23 -4.52 -9.67
CA PRO A 161 -1.87 -5.00 -9.90
C PRO A 161 -0.88 -3.85 -9.72
N TYR A 162 0.25 -4.13 -9.07
CA TYR A 162 1.25 -3.12 -8.80
C TYR A 162 2.68 -3.62 -8.97
N ILE A 163 3.57 -2.66 -9.19
CA ILE A 163 5.01 -2.84 -9.17
C ILE A 163 5.64 -1.78 -8.28
N ALA A 164 6.60 -2.17 -7.45
CA ALA A 164 7.35 -1.24 -6.62
C ALA A 164 8.84 -1.62 -6.55
N PHE A 165 9.68 -0.61 -6.45
CA PHE A 165 11.06 -0.77 -6.01
C PHE A 165 11.08 -0.78 -4.49
N THR A 166 11.86 -1.69 -3.92
CA THR A 166 12.01 -1.81 -2.46
C THR A 166 13.44 -1.55 -2.03
N SER A 167 13.59 -1.00 -0.84
CA SER A 167 14.88 -0.77 -0.20
C SER A 167 14.79 -1.22 1.25
N SER A 168 15.80 -1.96 1.73
CA SER A 168 15.89 -2.33 3.15
C SER A 168 16.38 -1.13 3.95
N LEU A 169 15.62 -0.73 4.94
CA LEU A 169 16.05 0.20 5.98
C LEU A 169 16.69 -0.63 7.12
N LYS A 170 18.00 -0.51 7.27
CA LYS A 170 18.74 -1.10 8.39
C LYS A 170 18.92 -0.08 9.50
#